data_6453732138da38236925b53faffe8591
#
_entry.id   6453732138da38236925b53faffe8591
#
_cell.length_a   1.000
_cell.length_b   1.000
_cell.length_c   1.000
_cell.angle_alpha   90.00
_cell.angle_beta   90.00
_cell.angle_gamma   90.00
#
_symmetry.space_group_name_H-M   'P 1'
#
loop_
_entity.id
_entity.type
_entity.pdbx_description
1 polymer ?
#
loop_
_entity_poly.entity_id
_entity_poly.type
_entity_poly.pdbx_seq_one_letter_code
_entity_poly.pdbx_strand_id
1 'polypeptide(L)'
;MSAGKVRRRWRGWLWKLPLLLVVFSVAQVVALRFIDPPFSMFMLARQLDAVFQGDFKFRITHDWRDMAKISPSLPLAVVAAEDQNFAHHHGFDFDAIEKAQAHNERMTERAEKRGKPVRRLRGASTISQQTAKNLFLWSGGGWTRMLRKGVEVWYTALIELLWPKQRILEVYVNIAEFGDGVYGAQAASRSFFRKDAARLTPAEAARLAAVLPSPKRYNAASPGPYVQRRANAIQRQMRQIGGSDYLLTLD
;
A
#
# COMPACT_ATOMS: atom_id res chain seq x y z
N MET A 1 -27.75 2.24 47.85
CA MET A 1 -26.93 1.26 47.14
C MET A 1 -25.95 2.01 46.27
N SER A 2 -24.72 1.77 46.44
CA SER A 2 -23.50 2.51 46.51
C SER A 2 -22.95 2.88 45.11
N ALA A 3 -22.86 4.16 44.80
CA ALA A 3 -22.19 4.75 43.63
C ALA A 3 -20.69 4.32 43.50
N GLY A 4 -20.07 3.90 44.59
CA GLY A 4 -18.68 3.46 44.63
C GLY A 4 -18.41 2.11 43.93
N LYS A 5 -19.39 1.17 43.91
CA LYS A 5 -19.25 -0.13 43.25
C LYS A 5 -19.32 -0.01 41.72
N VAL A 6 -20.10 0.92 41.19
CA VAL A 6 -20.18 1.15 39.73
C VAL A 6 -18.89 1.76 39.20
N ARG A 7 -18.34 2.79 39.87
CA ARG A 7 -17.05 3.41 39.46
C ARG A 7 -15.87 2.44 39.44
N ARG A 8 -15.81 1.48 40.36
CA ARG A 8 -14.72 0.49 40.43
C ARG A 8 -14.79 -0.55 39.29
N ARG A 9 -16.01 -0.92 38.85
CA ARG A 9 -16.21 -1.82 37.69
C ARG A 9 -15.76 -1.15 36.38
N TRP A 10 -16.07 0.13 36.17
CA TRP A 10 -15.69 0.89 34.97
C TRP A 10 -14.17 1.09 34.87
N ARG A 11 -13.47 1.32 35.97
CA ARG A 11 -12.00 1.40 35.99
C ARG A 11 -11.32 0.09 35.58
N GLY A 12 -11.89 -1.06 35.89
CA GLY A 12 -11.40 -2.36 35.45
C GLY A 12 -11.57 -2.62 33.94
N TRP A 13 -12.57 -1.99 33.30
CA TRP A 13 -12.81 -2.10 31.87
C TRP A 13 -11.87 -1.23 31.03
N LEU A 14 -11.46 -0.09 31.56
CA LEU A 14 -10.55 0.84 30.87
C LEU A 14 -9.19 0.21 30.54
N TRP A 15 -8.71 -0.72 31.36
CA TRP A 15 -7.47 -1.46 31.10
C TRP A 15 -7.65 -2.69 30.19
N LYS A 16 -8.86 -3.22 30.13
CA LYS A 16 -9.17 -4.39 29.29
C LYS A 16 -9.32 -4.00 27.82
N LEU A 17 -9.82 -2.80 27.53
CA LEU A 17 -10.06 -2.35 26.16
C LEU A 17 -8.76 -2.28 25.32
N PRO A 18 -7.67 -1.65 25.76
CA PRO A 18 -6.40 -1.68 25.03
C PRO A 18 -5.88 -3.11 24.79
N LEU A 19 -5.97 -3.98 25.82
CA LEU A 19 -5.56 -5.38 25.68
C LEU A 19 -6.40 -6.12 24.62
N LEU A 20 -7.72 -5.92 24.64
CA LEU A 20 -8.62 -6.52 23.64
C LEU A 20 -8.31 -6.03 22.23
N LEU A 21 -7.99 -4.73 22.05
CA LEU A 21 -7.58 -4.20 20.75
C LEU A 21 -6.27 -4.82 20.25
N VAL A 22 -5.29 -5.01 21.14
CA VAL A 22 -4.03 -5.70 20.81
C VAL A 22 -4.31 -7.13 20.41
N VAL A 23 -5.05 -7.90 21.22
CA VAL A 23 -5.40 -9.30 20.91
C VAL A 23 -6.15 -9.40 19.60
N PHE A 24 -7.13 -8.52 19.37
CA PHE A 24 -7.89 -8.48 18.12
C PHE A 24 -7.00 -8.20 16.91
N SER A 25 -6.11 -7.21 17.00
CA SER A 25 -5.20 -6.89 15.89
C SER A 25 -4.25 -8.04 15.56
N VAL A 26 -3.71 -8.72 16.57
CA VAL A 26 -2.88 -9.92 16.38
C VAL A 26 -3.68 -11.04 15.73
N ALA A 27 -4.87 -11.34 16.25
CA ALA A 27 -5.74 -12.38 15.70
C ALA A 27 -6.13 -12.10 14.25
N GLN A 28 -6.43 -10.83 13.93
CA GLN A 28 -6.72 -10.39 12.55
C GLN A 28 -5.53 -10.62 11.62
N VAL A 29 -4.32 -10.22 12.02
CA VAL A 29 -3.11 -10.42 11.21
C VAL A 29 -2.80 -11.91 11.05
N VAL A 30 -2.93 -12.73 12.10
CA VAL A 30 -2.76 -14.19 12.02
C VAL A 30 -3.76 -14.81 11.05
N ALA A 31 -5.03 -14.43 11.13
CA ALA A 31 -6.07 -14.95 10.23
C ALA A 31 -5.79 -14.59 8.77
N LEU A 32 -5.41 -13.34 8.49
CA LEU A 32 -5.14 -12.85 7.13
C LEU A 32 -3.79 -13.35 6.55
N ARG A 33 -2.97 -14.02 7.34
CA ARG A 33 -1.85 -14.82 6.82
C ARG A 33 -2.33 -15.94 5.90
N PHE A 34 -3.47 -16.55 6.22
CA PHE A 34 -3.98 -17.77 5.58
C PHE A 34 -5.27 -17.53 4.78
N ILE A 35 -5.99 -16.46 5.09
CA ILE A 35 -7.28 -16.12 4.48
C ILE A 35 -7.10 -14.87 3.62
N ASP A 36 -7.58 -14.92 2.39
CA ASP A 36 -7.54 -13.78 1.49
C ASP A 36 -8.53 -12.72 1.94
N PRO A 37 -8.07 -11.45 2.10
CA PRO A 37 -8.97 -10.38 2.48
C PRO A 37 -9.97 -10.09 1.35
N PRO A 38 -11.29 -10.17 1.62
CA PRO A 38 -12.31 -9.90 0.59
C PRO A 38 -12.36 -8.43 0.18
N PHE A 39 -11.88 -7.54 1.04
CA PHE A 39 -11.75 -6.11 0.80
C PHE A 39 -10.68 -5.49 1.73
N SER A 40 -10.22 -4.31 1.39
CA SER A 40 -9.37 -3.50 2.27
C SER A 40 -10.16 -2.33 2.86
N MET A 41 -9.65 -1.74 3.95
CA MET A 41 -10.26 -0.53 4.53
C MET A 41 -10.28 0.63 3.54
N PHE A 42 -9.29 0.71 2.64
CA PHE A 42 -9.28 1.75 1.59
C PHE A 42 -10.36 1.52 0.52
N MET A 43 -10.63 0.26 0.15
CA MET A 43 -11.76 -0.07 -0.74
C MET A 43 -13.08 0.34 -0.11
N LEU A 44 -13.28 -0.03 1.17
CA LEU A 44 -14.50 0.33 1.92
C LEU A 44 -14.65 1.85 2.01
N ALA A 45 -13.59 2.57 2.40
CA ALA A 45 -13.61 4.02 2.50
C ALA A 45 -13.95 4.66 1.15
N ARG A 46 -13.35 4.19 0.03
CA ARG A 46 -13.64 4.73 -1.32
C ARG A 46 -15.10 4.50 -1.74
N GLN A 47 -15.66 3.33 -1.42
CA GLN A 47 -17.07 3.04 -1.70
C GLN A 47 -18.00 3.93 -0.86
N LEU A 48 -17.70 4.12 0.42
CA LEU A 48 -18.47 5.00 1.30
C LEU A 48 -18.36 6.46 0.87
N ASP A 49 -17.17 6.93 0.50
CA ASP A 49 -16.97 8.30 -0.01
C ASP A 49 -17.85 8.58 -1.24
N ALA A 50 -17.96 7.62 -2.16
CA ALA A 50 -18.84 7.77 -3.32
C ALA A 50 -20.32 7.88 -2.91
N VAL A 51 -20.77 7.05 -1.97
CA VAL A 51 -22.14 7.11 -1.44
C VAL A 51 -22.43 8.45 -0.77
N PHE A 52 -21.51 8.96 0.07
CA PHE A 52 -21.65 10.26 0.72
C PHE A 52 -21.63 11.44 -0.23
N GLN A 53 -20.97 11.29 -1.40
CA GLN A 53 -21.01 12.28 -2.47
C GLN A 53 -22.23 12.16 -3.40
N GLY A 54 -23.15 11.22 -3.11
CA GLY A 54 -24.35 11.00 -3.89
C GLY A 54 -24.15 10.15 -5.15
N ASP A 55 -22.97 9.62 -5.36
CA ASP A 55 -22.69 8.70 -6.48
C ASP A 55 -23.03 7.26 -6.13
N PHE A 56 -24.32 6.95 -6.17
CA PHE A 56 -24.85 5.60 -5.89
C PHE A 56 -24.57 4.60 -7.02
N LYS A 57 -24.06 5.05 -8.19
CA LYS A 57 -23.70 4.17 -9.31
C LYS A 57 -22.26 3.70 -9.24
N PHE A 58 -21.40 4.41 -8.53
CA PHE A 58 -20.01 4.03 -8.36
C PHE A 58 -19.89 2.65 -7.70
N ARG A 59 -19.04 1.81 -8.24
CA ARG A 59 -18.68 0.52 -7.67
C ARG A 59 -17.18 0.32 -7.79
N ILE A 60 -16.56 -0.12 -6.72
CA ILE A 60 -15.19 -0.60 -6.80
C ILE A 60 -15.14 -1.87 -7.64
N THR A 61 -14.02 -2.04 -8.36
CA THR A 61 -13.71 -3.26 -9.10
C THR A 61 -12.53 -3.94 -8.41
N HIS A 62 -12.75 -5.16 -7.93
CA HIS A 62 -11.76 -5.98 -7.25
C HIS A 62 -11.97 -7.44 -7.62
N ASP A 63 -10.89 -8.17 -7.90
CA ASP A 63 -10.90 -9.60 -8.19
C ASP A 63 -9.57 -10.17 -7.67
N TRP A 64 -9.61 -10.86 -6.55
CA TRP A 64 -8.42 -11.47 -5.93
C TRP A 64 -7.82 -12.54 -6.83
N ARG A 65 -6.50 -12.58 -6.88
CA ARG A 65 -5.74 -13.65 -7.55
C ARG A 65 -4.55 -14.07 -6.70
N ASP A 66 -4.39 -15.38 -6.53
CA ASP A 66 -3.20 -15.96 -5.92
C ASP A 66 -1.95 -15.49 -6.68
N MET A 67 -0.85 -15.31 -6.00
CA MET A 67 0.41 -14.86 -6.62
C MET A 67 0.81 -15.71 -7.82
N ALA A 68 0.62 -17.03 -7.75
CA ALA A 68 0.93 -17.96 -8.84
C ALA A 68 0.09 -17.73 -10.12
N LYS A 69 -1.03 -17.03 -10.02
CA LYS A 69 -1.92 -16.67 -11.14
C LYS A 69 -1.73 -15.24 -11.63
N ILE A 70 -0.71 -14.55 -11.14
CA ILE A 70 -0.31 -13.21 -11.56
C ILE A 70 1.03 -13.32 -12.28
N SER A 71 1.19 -12.61 -13.40
CA SER A 71 2.49 -12.55 -14.09
C SER A 71 3.56 -12.04 -13.11
N PRO A 72 4.71 -12.71 -12.99
CA PRO A 72 5.80 -12.31 -12.10
C PRO A 72 6.34 -10.89 -12.42
N SER A 73 6.05 -10.40 -13.62
CA SER A 73 6.39 -9.04 -14.01
C SER A 73 5.72 -7.98 -13.15
N LEU A 74 4.50 -8.21 -12.63
CA LEU A 74 3.79 -7.20 -11.86
C LEU A 74 4.35 -7.04 -10.44
N PRO A 75 4.48 -8.08 -9.60
CA PRO A 75 5.11 -7.94 -8.30
C PRO A 75 6.55 -7.41 -8.41
N LEU A 76 7.31 -7.84 -9.41
CA LEU A 76 8.65 -7.32 -9.68
C LEU A 76 8.64 -5.82 -10.03
N ALA A 77 7.70 -5.35 -10.87
CA ALA A 77 7.57 -3.94 -11.22
C ALA A 77 7.16 -3.10 -10.01
N VAL A 78 6.31 -3.63 -9.14
CA VAL A 78 5.88 -2.99 -7.90
C VAL A 78 7.07 -2.83 -6.95
N VAL A 79 7.83 -3.89 -6.70
CA VAL A 79 9.04 -3.83 -5.87
C VAL A 79 10.05 -2.83 -6.46
N ALA A 80 10.33 -2.91 -7.74
CA ALA A 80 11.26 -1.99 -8.42
C ALA A 80 10.82 -0.52 -8.33
N ALA A 81 9.51 -0.26 -8.31
CA ALA A 81 8.95 1.09 -8.28
C ALA A 81 8.86 1.70 -6.88
N GLU A 82 8.49 0.89 -5.89
CA GLU A 82 8.09 1.34 -4.56
C GLU A 82 9.12 1.00 -3.47
N ASP A 83 9.82 -0.14 -3.58
CA ASP A 83 10.61 -0.67 -2.48
C ASP A 83 11.68 -1.67 -2.94
N GLN A 84 12.79 -1.19 -3.49
CA GLN A 84 13.82 -2.05 -4.06
C GLN A 84 14.56 -2.92 -3.03
N ASN A 85 14.54 -2.51 -1.76
CA ASN A 85 15.14 -3.24 -0.64
C ASN A 85 14.15 -4.17 0.09
N PHE A 86 12.96 -4.42 -0.49
CA PHE A 86 11.87 -5.13 0.17
C PHE A 86 12.28 -6.48 0.78
N ALA A 87 13.16 -7.23 0.11
CA ALA A 87 13.66 -8.52 0.61
C ALA A 87 14.57 -8.38 1.86
N HIS A 88 15.16 -7.21 2.09
CA HIS A 88 16.27 -7.06 3.05
C HIS A 88 15.92 -6.30 4.32
N HIS A 89 14.82 -5.54 4.33
CA HIS A 89 14.37 -4.82 5.54
C HIS A 89 13.20 -5.54 6.23
N HIS A 90 12.97 -5.22 7.49
CA HIS A 90 11.84 -5.71 8.30
C HIS A 90 10.79 -4.61 8.52
N GLY A 91 10.11 -4.23 7.44
CA GLY A 91 9.00 -3.27 7.45
C GLY A 91 9.40 -1.81 7.28
N PHE A 92 10.64 -1.44 7.65
CA PHE A 92 11.13 -0.07 7.59
C PHE A 92 12.50 -0.04 6.91
N ASP A 93 12.62 0.69 5.80
CA ASP A 93 13.89 0.96 5.13
C ASP A 93 14.47 2.28 5.64
N PHE A 94 15.28 2.21 6.70
CA PHE A 94 15.91 3.38 7.33
C PHE A 94 16.85 4.11 6.37
N ASP A 95 17.57 3.39 5.51
CA ASP A 95 18.45 3.98 4.51
C ASP A 95 17.65 4.79 3.46
N ALA A 96 16.52 4.25 3.02
CA ALA A 96 15.64 4.96 2.11
C ALA A 96 15.00 6.20 2.77
N ILE A 97 14.68 6.13 4.07
CA ILE A 97 14.16 7.25 4.86
C ILE A 97 15.21 8.37 4.92
N GLU A 98 16.44 8.05 5.29
CA GLU A 98 17.54 9.03 5.37
C GLU A 98 17.83 9.68 4.01
N LYS A 99 17.93 8.86 2.94
CA LYS A 99 18.12 9.36 1.58
C LYS A 99 16.97 10.25 1.11
N ALA A 100 15.72 9.92 1.51
CA ALA A 100 14.56 10.73 1.17
C ALA A 100 14.57 12.06 1.93
N GLN A 101 14.92 12.07 3.21
CA GLN A 101 15.06 13.29 4.03
C GLN A 101 16.12 14.22 3.44
N ALA A 102 17.34 13.74 3.21
CA ALA A 102 18.42 14.53 2.62
C ALA A 102 18.07 15.07 1.22
N HIS A 103 17.31 14.28 0.42
CA HIS A 103 16.81 14.78 -0.87
C HIS A 103 15.79 15.90 -0.69
N ASN A 104 14.85 15.73 0.24
CA ASN A 104 13.78 16.68 0.51
C ASN A 104 14.31 18.00 1.04
N GLU A 105 15.28 17.97 1.94
CA GLU A 105 15.98 19.15 2.46
C GLU A 105 16.62 19.95 1.32
N ARG A 106 17.43 19.28 0.47
CA ARG A 106 18.06 19.93 -0.70
C ARG A 106 17.03 20.52 -1.66
N MET A 107 15.88 19.87 -1.83
CA MET A 107 14.81 20.36 -2.71
C MET A 107 14.12 21.58 -2.09
N THR A 108 13.92 21.59 -0.77
CA THR A 108 13.33 22.72 -0.03
C THR A 108 14.24 23.94 -0.10
N GLU A 109 15.53 23.80 0.23
CA GLU A 109 16.50 24.86 0.13
C GLU A 109 16.59 25.48 -1.28
N ARG A 110 16.57 24.63 -2.33
CA ARG A 110 16.59 25.08 -3.72
C ARG A 110 15.30 25.80 -4.11
N ALA A 111 14.17 25.41 -3.58
CA ALA A 111 12.89 26.04 -3.82
C ALA A 111 12.82 27.41 -3.14
N GLU A 112 13.28 27.51 -1.89
CA GLU A 112 13.39 28.74 -1.11
C GLU A 112 14.31 29.77 -1.80
N LYS A 113 15.52 29.35 -2.21
CA LYS A 113 16.45 30.20 -2.96
C LYS A 113 15.90 30.73 -4.28
N ARG A 114 14.89 30.06 -4.84
CA ARG A 114 14.25 30.46 -6.11
C ARG A 114 12.90 31.13 -5.92
N GLY A 115 12.44 31.34 -4.69
CA GLY A 115 11.10 31.86 -4.37
C GLY A 115 9.96 31.00 -4.93
N LYS A 116 10.16 29.68 -5.06
CA LYS A 116 9.18 28.75 -5.64
C LYS A 116 8.70 27.74 -4.61
N PRO A 117 7.43 27.34 -4.61
CA PRO A 117 6.94 26.31 -3.71
C PRO A 117 7.58 24.94 -4.02
N VAL A 118 7.84 24.14 -2.99
CA VAL A 118 8.27 22.75 -3.16
C VAL A 118 7.14 21.95 -3.78
N ARG A 119 7.33 21.45 -4.99
CA ARG A 119 6.25 20.78 -5.75
C ARG A 119 5.91 19.39 -5.25
N ARG A 120 6.89 18.62 -4.77
CA ARG A 120 6.69 17.25 -4.30
C ARG A 120 7.91 16.80 -3.50
N LEU A 121 7.67 16.30 -2.31
CA LEU A 121 8.66 15.62 -1.49
C LEU A 121 8.72 14.12 -1.85
N ARG A 122 9.90 13.53 -1.72
CA ARG A 122 10.10 12.09 -1.90
C ARG A 122 9.57 11.35 -0.67
N GLY A 123 8.69 10.37 -0.87
CA GLY A 123 8.28 9.42 0.16
C GLY A 123 9.30 8.29 0.31
N ALA A 124 9.29 7.65 1.47
CA ALA A 124 10.12 6.47 1.78
C ALA A 124 9.27 5.40 2.49
N SER A 125 7.99 5.30 2.16
CA SER A 125 7.12 4.26 2.70
C SER A 125 7.36 2.95 1.97
N THR A 126 7.59 1.87 2.72
CA THR A 126 7.81 0.53 2.20
C THR A 126 6.50 -0.13 1.72
N ILE A 127 6.60 -1.24 0.98
CA ILE A 127 5.46 -2.07 0.60
C ILE A 127 4.72 -2.55 1.85
N SER A 128 5.43 -2.96 2.90
CA SER A 128 4.83 -3.41 4.17
C SER A 128 4.02 -2.31 4.85
N GLN A 129 4.54 -1.08 4.93
CA GLN A 129 3.81 0.07 5.46
C GLN A 129 2.57 0.40 4.62
N GLN A 130 2.69 0.32 3.30
CA GLN A 130 1.55 0.56 2.40
C GLN A 130 0.49 -0.54 2.53
N THR A 131 0.90 -1.82 2.66
CA THR A 131 0.01 -2.95 2.91
C THR A 131 -0.75 -2.76 4.22
N ALA A 132 -0.03 -2.50 5.32
CA ALA A 132 -0.63 -2.24 6.62
C ALA A 132 -1.64 -1.09 6.58
N LYS A 133 -1.25 0.03 5.98
CA LYS A 133 -2.11 1.21 5.83
C LYS A 133 -3.37 0.90 5.02
N ASN A 134 -3.23 0.32 3.83
CA ASN A 134 -4.35 0.12 2.91
C ASN A 134 -5.34 -0.95 3.42
N LEU A 135 -4.82 -1.99 4.07
CA LEU A 135 -5.61 -3.13 4.53
C LEU A 135 -6.38 -2.81 5.82
N PHE A 136 -5.74 -2.17 6.80
CA PHE A 136 -6.27 -2.06 8.18
C PHE A 136 -6.72 -0.66 8.56
N LEU A 137 -6.31 0.41 7.84
CA LEU A 137 -6.50 1.77 8.30
C LEU A 137 -7.45 2.57 7.42
N TRP A 138 -8.01 3.62 8.03
CA TRP A 138 -8.90 4.55 7.34
C TRP A 138 -8.14 5.51 6.41
N SER A 139 -8.80 5.96 5.36
CA SER A 139 -8.35 7.06 4.51
C SER A 139 -8.59 8.41 5.22
N GLY A 140 -7.73 9.38 4.98
CA GLY A 140 -7.91 10.73 5.53
C GLY A 140 -6.64 11.29 6.19
N GLY A 141 -6.73 12.57 6.55
CA GLY A 141 -5.63 13.39 7.09
C GLY A 141 -6.08 14.17 8.34
N GLY A 142 -5.49 15.35 8.52
CA GLY A 142 -5.80 16.23 9.64
C GLY A 142 -5.18 15.75 10.96
N TRP A 143 -5.85 16.05 12.07
CA TRP A 143 -5.35 15.76 13.42
C TRP A 143 -5.17 14.26 13.71
N THR A 144 -5.90 13.38 13.02
CA THR A 144 -5.78 11.92 13.20
C THR A 144 -4.56 11.32 12.51
N ARG A 145 -3.81 12.11 11.73
CA ARG A 145 -2.66 11.63 10.95
C ARG A 145 -1.57 10.98 11.81
N MET A 146 -1.23 11.59 12.96
CA MET A 146 -0.21 11.07 13.86
C MET A 146 -0.66 9.76 14.50
N LEU A 147 -1.91 9.70 14.99
CA LEU A 147 -2.49 8.48 15.53
C LEU A 147 -2.48 7.36 14.49
N ARG A 148 -2.96 7.65 13.28
CA ARG A 148 -2.95 6.69 12.18
C ARG A 148 -1.53 6.19 11.88
N LYS A 149 -0.52 7.08 11.90
CA LYS A 149 0.88 6.67 11.67
C LYS A 149 1.40 5.74 12.77
N GLY A 150 1.03 5.96 14.03
CA GLY A 150 1.35 5.03 15.12
C GLY A 150 0.73 3.64 14.92
N VAL A 151 -0.57 3.60 14.54
CA VAL A 151 -1.26 2.33 14.24
C VAL A 151 -0.70 1.65 12.98
N GLU A 152 -0.28 2.42 11.98
CA GLU A 152 0.42 1.90 10.78
C GLU A 152 1.73 1.21 11.16
N VAL A 153 2.54 1.82 12.03
CA VAL A 153 3.79 1.22 12.55
C VAL A 153 3.49 -0.10 13.27
N TRP A 154 2.46 -0.14 14.11
CA TRP A 154 2.05 -1.35 14.81
C TRP A 154 1.68 -2.48 13.85
N TYR A 155 0.78 -2.24 12.90
CA TYR A 155 0.39 -3.27 11.92
C TYR A 155 1.53 -3.65 10.98
N THR A 156 2.41 -2.71 10.61
CA THR A 156 3.61 -3.02 9.82
C THR A 156 4.52 -4.01 10.56
N ALA A 157 4.77 -3.77 11.86
CA ALA A 157 5.56 -4.70 12.67
C ALA A 157 4.90 -6.07 12.79
N LEU A 158 3.57 -6.13 12.98
CA LEU A 158 2.84 -7.39 13.06
C LEU A 158 2.89 -8.20 11.76
N ILE A 159 2.66 -7.58 10.59
CA ILE A 159 2.70 -8.31 9.32
C ILE A 159 4.12 -8.79 9.01
N GLU A 160 5.15 -8.01 9.30
CA GLU A 160 6.54 -8.43 9.10
C GLU A 160 6.98 -9.57 10.04
N LEU A 161 6.46 -9.59 11.26
CA LEU A 161 6.74 -10.66 12.22
C LEU A 161 6.00 -11.97 11.87
N LEU A 162 4.78 -11.85 11.34
CA LEU A 162 3.85 -12.98 11.22
C LEU A 162 3.67 -13.49 9.79
N TRP A 163 3.98 -12.71 8.76
CA TRP A 163 3.81 -13.09 7.36
C TRP A 163 5.15 -13.25 6.64
N PRO A 164 5.29 -14.22 5.72
CA PRO A 164 6.43 -14.23 4.80
C PRO A 164 6.33 -13.05 3.83
N LYS A 165 7.46 -12.59 3.32
CA LYS A 165 7.53 -11.48 2.35
C LYS A 165 6.65 -11.71 1.12
N GLN A 166 6.59 -12.93 0.63
CA GLN A 166 5.70 -13.31 -0.47
C GLN A 166 4.25 -12.99 -0.15
N ARG A 167 3.75 -13.29 1.08
CA ARG A 167 2.37 -12.99 1.47
C ARG A 167 2.11 -11.50 1.57
N ILE A 168 3.05 -10.72 2.11
CA ILE A 168 2.93 -9.25 2.15
C ILE A 168 2.78 -8.69 0.73
N LEU A 169 3.62 -9.13 -0.20
CA LEU A 169 3.59 -8.69 -1.60
C LEU A 169 2.32 -9.15 -2.33
N GLU A 170 1.86 -10.39 -2.10
CA GLU A 170 0.62 -10.92 -2.64
C GLU A 170 -0.59 -10.08 -2.22
N VAL A 171 -0.69 -9.79 -0.92
CA VAL A 171 -1.76 -8.94 -0.40
C VAL A 171 -1.65 -7.55 -1.02
N TYR A 172 -0.45 -6.97 -1.05
CA TYR A 172 -0.23 -5.64 -1.65
C TYR A 172 -0.74 -5.54 -3.08
N VAL A 173 -0.30 -6.43 -3.96
CA VAL A 173 -0.68 -6.39 -5.39
C VAL A 173 -2.17 -6.64 -5.62
N ASN A 174 -2.85 -7.25 -4.66
CA ASN A 174 -4.29 -7.50 -4.71
C ASN A 174 -5.13 -6.37 -4.10
N ILE A 175 -4.58 -5.53 -3.21
CA ILE A 175 -5.35 -4.44 -2.58
C ILE A 175 -4.92 -3.04 -3.03
N ALA A 176 -3.83 -2.90 -3.79
CA ALA A 176 -3.38 -1.61 -4.30
C ALA A 176 -4.38 -1.03 -5.31
N GLU A 177 -4.60 0.29 -5.24
CA GLU A 177 -5.41 1.02 -6.20
C GLU A 177 -4.58 1.36 -7.44
N PHE A 178 -4.98 0.91 -8.62
CA PHE A 178 -4.33 1.15 -9.91
C PHE A 178 -5.07 2.17 -10.79
N GLY A 179 -6.28 2.51 -10.42
CA GLY A 179 -7.15 3.50 -11.05
C GLY A 179 -8.28 3.87 -10.10
N ASP A 180 -9.06 4.90 -10.39
CA ASP A 180 -10.15 5.30 -9.50
C ASP A 180 -11.16 4.16 -9.30
N GLY A 181 -11.16 3.56 -8.11
CA GLY A 181 -11.99 2.41 -7.76
C GLY A 181 -11.55 1.07 -8.37
N VAL A 182 -10.38 1.00 -9.02
CA VAL A 182 -9.83 -0.23 -9.59
C VAL A 182 -8.74 -0.77 -8.68
N TYR A 183 -9.03 -1.85 -7.98
CA TYR A 183 -8.16 -2.44 -6.97
C TYR A 183 -7.68 -3.84 -7.37
N GLY A 184 -6.39 -4.07 -7.19
CA GLY A 184 -5.76 -5.36 -7.42
C GLY A 184 -5.36 -5.65 -8.86
N ALA A 185 -4.42 -6.59 -8.98
CA ALA A 185 -3.76 -6.98 -10.23
C ALA A 185 -4.74 -7.38 -11.34
N GLN A 186 -5.70 -8.24 -11.00
CA GLN A 186 -6.63 -8.80 -11.98
C GLN A 186 -7.61 -7.75 -12.50
N ALA A 187 -8.21 -6.97 -11.61
CA ALA A 187 -9.11 -5.89 -11.98
C ALA A 187 -8.38 -4.84 -12.84
N ALA A 188 -7.15 -4.46 -12.46
CA ALA A 188 -6.33 -3.53 -13.22
C ALA A 188 -5.96 -4.08 -14.62
N SER A 189 -5.55 -5.35 -14.70
CA SER A 189 -5.22 -5.99 -15.98
C SER A 189 -6.42 -6.01 -16.94
N ARG A 190 -7.59 -6.35 -16.43
CA ARG A 190 -8.82 -6.35 -17.23
C ARG A 190 -9.25 -4.95 -17.65
N SER A 191 -9.25 -4.01 -16.71
CA SER A 191 -9.71 -2.64 -16.95
C SER A 191 -8.82 -1.90 -17.95
N PHE A 192 -7.49 -2.04 -17.85
CA PHE A 192 -6.56 -1.26 -18.66
C PHE A 192 -6.06 -2.00 -19.91
N PHE A 193 -5.96 -3.33 -19.88
CA PHE A 193 -5.37 -4.11 -20.98
C PHE A 193 -6.29 -5.20 -21.53
N ARG A 194 -7.48 -5.38 -20.96
CA ARG A 194 -8.49 -6.37 -21.40
C ARG A 194 -7.98 -7.81 -21.43
N LYS A 195 -7.11 -8.15 -20.49
CA LYS A 195 -6.51 -9.48 -20.39
C LYS A 195 -6.42 -9.97 -18.93
N ASP A 196 -6.07 -11.22 -18.77
CA ASP A 196 -5.83 -11.83 -17.47
C ASP A 196 -4.49 -11.34 -16.89
N ALA A 197 -4.41 -11.19 -15.55
CA ALA A 197 -3.21 -10.75 -14.85
C ALA A 197 -2.01 -11.68 -15.08
N ALA A 198 -2.25 -12.96 -15.31
CA ALA A 198 -1.21 -13.93 -15.66
C ALA A 198 -0.48 -13.61 -16.97
N ARG A 199 -1.10 -12.82 -17.86
CA ARG A 199 -0.56 -12.46 -19.19
C ARG A 199 -0.01 -11.04 -19.27
N LEU A 200 0.17 -10.36 -18.16
CA LEU A 200 0.80 -9.04 -18.16
C LEU A 200 2.25 -9.12 -18.63
N THR A 201 2.57 -8.30 -19.61
CA THR A 201 3.96 -8.12 -20.08
C THR A 201 4.75 -7.22 -19.12
N PRO A 202 6.10 -7.26 -19.13
CA PRO A 202 6.92 -6.35 -18.30
C PRO A 202 6.61 -4.87 -18.54
N ALA A 203 6.28 -4.49 -19.77
CA ALA A 203 5.94 -3.09 -20.09
C ALA A 203 4.58 -2.67 -19.51
N GLU A 204 3.59 -3.54 -19.52
CA GLU A 204 2.27 -3.29 -18.91
C GLU A 204 2.35 -3.29 -17.39
N ALA A 205 3.07 -4.23 -16.80
CA ALA A 205 3.34 -4.28 -15.37
C ALA A 205 4.04 -2.98 -14.89
N ALA A 206 5.03 -2.51 -15.62
CA ALA A 206 5.70 -1.25 -15.32
C ALA A 206 4.77 -0.03 -15.44
N ARG A 207 3.79 -0.03 -16.37
CA ARG A 207 2.76 1.01 -16.46
C ARG A 207 1.81 0.98 -15.27
N LEU A 208 1.40 -0.21 -14.81
CA LEU A 208 0.60 -0.35 -13.59
C LEU A 208 1.37 0.16 -12.36
N ALA A 209 2.63 -0.24 -12.20
CA ALA A 209 3.45 0.28 -11.10
C ALA A 209 3.67 1.80 -11.18
N ALA A 210 3.74 2.36 -12.39
CA ALA A 210 3.96 3.80 -12.59
C ALA A 210 2.77 4.68 -12.17
N VAL A 211 1.55 4.15 -12.12
CA VAL A 211 0.35 4.91 -11.71
C VAL A 211 0.09 4.87 -10.20
N LEU A 212 0.70 3.95 -9.44
CA LEU A 212 0.49 3.79 -7.99
C LEU A 212 0.60 5.09 -7.17
N PRO A 213 1.53 6.03 -7.47
CA PRO A 213 1.62 7.26 -6.69
C PRO A 213 0.43 8.21 -6.80
N SER A 214 -0.42 8.05 -7.82
CA SER A 214 -1.62 8.87 -8.05
C SER A 214 -2.59 8.13 -8.99
N PRO A 215 -3.20 7.03 -8.56
CA PRO A 215 -3.99 6.15 -9.43
C PRO A 215 -5.24 6.84 -9.99
N LYS A 216 -5.83 7.77 -9.24
CA LYS A 216 -6.99 8.56 -9.71
C LYS A 216 -6.64 9.59 -10.80
N ARG A 217 -5.35 9.95 -10.91
CA ARG A 217 -4.88 10.96 -11.88
C ARG A 217 -4.28 10.33 -13.13
N TYR A 218 -3.64 9.19 -12.99
CA TYR A 218 -2.88 8.54 -14.06
C TYR A 218 -3.64 7.36 -14.65
N ASN A 219 -3.41 7.10 -15.95
CA ASN A 219 -4.04 5.99 -16.66
C ASN A 219 -2.96 5.09 -17.27
N ALA A 220 -3.03 3.79 -16.95
CA ALA A 220 -2.06 2.81 -17.43
C ALA A 220 -2.33 2.39 -18.90
N ALA A 221 -3.58 2.45 -19.36
CA ALA A 221 -3.94 2.11 -20.74
C ALA A 221 -3.51 3.21 -21.71
N SER A 222 -3.68 4.48 -21.31
CA SER A 222 -3.30 5.67 -22.10
C SER A 222 -2.28 6.51 -21.32
N PRO A 223 -1.01 6.08 -21.27
CA PRO A 223 0.00 6.70 -20.44
C PRO A 223 0.43 8.05 -21.00
N GLY A 224 0.24 9.12 -20.23
CA GLY A 224 0.82 10.42 -20.54
C GLY A 224 2.37 10.41 -20.39
N PRO A 225 3.05 11.50 -20.79
CA PRO A 225 4.52 11.57 -20.83
C PRO A 225 5.22 11.23 -19.49
N TYR A 226 4.59 11.57 -18.36
CA TYR A 226 5.13 11.21 -17.04
C TYR A 226 5.07 9.70 -16.80
N VAL A 227 3.90 9.08 -17.02
CA VAL A 227 3.71 7.64 -16.80
C VAL A 227 4.62 6.84 -17.72
N GLN A 228 4.77 7.26 -18.99
CA GLN A 228 5.64 6.59 -19.94
C GLN A 228 7.11 6.65 -19.49
N ARG A 229 7.62 7.83 -19.10
CA ARG A 229 8.99 7.95 -18.58
C ARG A 229 9.22 7.13 -17.32
N ARG A 230 8.24 7.14 -16.39
CA ARG A 230 8.30 6.36 -15.15
C ARG A 230 8.31 4.86 -15.44
N ALA A 231 7.42 4.38 -16.31
CA ALA A 231 7.37 2.97 -16.71
C ALA A 231 8.69 2.49 -17.34
N ASN A 232 9.29 3.30 -18.21
CA ASN A 232 10.60 2.98 -18.79
C ASN A 232 11.70 2.92 -17.72
N ALA A 233 11.65 3.80 -16.72
CA ALA A 233 12.58 3.75 -15.59
C ALA A 233 12.37 2.49 -14.74
N ILE A 234 11.12 2.13 -14.43
CA ILE A 234 10.75 0.92 -13.68
C ILE A 234 11.25 -0.33 -14.43
N GLN A 235 11.08 -0.43 -15.75
CA GLN A 235 11.59 -1.57 -16.50
C GLN A 235 13.12 -1.72 -16.40
N ARG A 236 13.86 -0.60 -16.34
CA ARG A 236 15.32 -0.67 -16.09
C ARG A 236 15.62 -1.13 -14.67
N GLN A 237 14.89 -0.61 -13.68
CA GLN A 237 15.03 -0.99 -12.28
C GLN A 237 14.70 -2.47 -12.05
N MET A 238 13.65 -3.01 -12.69
CA MET A 238 13.33 -4.45 -12.65
C MET A 238 14.53 -5.32 -13.04
N ARG A 239 15.28 -4.92 -14.08
CA ARG A 239 16.49 -5.65 -14.48
C ARG A 239 17.64 -5.45 -13.51
N GLN A 240 17.80 -4.25 -12.94
CA GLN A 240 18.88 -3.91 -12.01
C GLN A 240 18.78 -4.63 -10.67
N ILE A 241 17.55 -4.92 -10.19
CA ILE A 241 17.35 -5.68 -8.95
C ILE A 241 17.43 -7.20 -9.14
N GLY A 242 17.77 -7.69 -10.34
CA GLY A 242 17.96 -9.13 -10.62
C GLY A 242 16.83 -9.79 -11.42
N GLY A 243 15.85 -9.02 -11.95
CA GLY A 243 14.76 -9.61 -12.74
C GLY A 243 13.88 -10.54 -11.91
N SER A 244 13.39 -11.61 -12.54
CA SER A 244 12.50 -12.60 -11.87
C SER A 244 13.15 -13.28 -10.67
N ASP A 245 14.47 -13.41 -10.66
CA ASP A 245 15.21 -14.11 -9.61
C ASP A 245 15.11 -13.39 -8.26
N TYR A 246 14.88 -12.08 -8.27
CA TYR A 246 14.58 -11.33 -7.06
C TYR A 246 13.38 -11.89 -6.27
N LEU A 247 12.33 -12.35 -6.97
CA LEU A 247 11.13 -12.87 -6.31
C LEU A 247 11.39 -14.20 -5.58
N LEU A 248 12.45 -14.92 -5.96
CA LEU A 248 12.89 -16.15 -5.28
C LEU A 248 13.59 -15.86 -3.94
N THR A 249 13.97 -14.61 -3.68
CA THR A 249 14.60 -14.20 -2.41
C THR A 249 13.61 -13.78 -1.34
N LEU A 250 12.30 -13.86 -1.60
CA LEU A 250 11.24 -13.37 -0.71
C LEU A 250 10.68 -14.45 0.24
N ASP A 251 11.36 -15.54 0.43
CA ASP A 251 10.94 -16.66 1.31
C ASP A 251 11.01 -16.31 2.80
#